data_14399d5ae955911c545c4d84da13b4d8
#
_entry.id   14399d5ae955911c545c4d84da13b4d8
#
_cell.length_a   1.000
_cell.length_b   1.000
_cell.length_c   1.000
_cell.angle_alpha   90.00
_cell.angle_beta   90.00
_cell.angle_gamma   90.00
#
_symmetry.space_group_name_H-M   'P 1'
#
loop_
_entity.id
_entity.type
_entity.pdbx_description
1 polymer ?
#
loop_
_entity_poly.entity_id
_entity_poly.type
_entity_poly.pdbx_seq_one_letter_code
_entity_poly.pdbx_strand_id
1 'polypeptide(L)'
;PHIPRKTRRQRQMCIRDREDTDRVSGRAALVGNVKAALAVSGAVRSTLGPRGMDKMLIDDDGKIMITNDGATVLEAAKVEHPTAQLVIETSKNQDKLARDGTTTTIIILAELLRNALELTRSGLHPTTIIQGYQKSLEICRKELDSLAKPIASASDLNKIIGTSIGKKINSS
;
A
#
# COMPACT_ATOMS: atom_id res chain seq x y z
N PRO A 1 52.24 5.89 2.62
CA PRO A 1 51.33 4.90 3.19
C PRO A 1 50.50 4.29 2.08
N HIS A 2 50.87 3.02 1.76
CA HIS A 2 50.18 2.25 0.72
C HIS A 2 48.83 1.76 1.29
N ILE A 3 47.72 2.27 0.74
CA ILE A 3 46.40 1.74 1.02
C ILE A 3 46.23 0.45 0.17
N PRO A 4 46.09 -0.73 0.77
CA PRO A 4 45.94 -1.96 0.01
C PRO A 4 44.62 -1.92 -0.75
N ARG A 5 44.69 -2.15 -2.08
CA ARG A 5 43.51 -2.32 -2.94
C ARG A 5 42.71 -3.53 -2.43
N LYS A 6 41.53 -3.30 -1.92
CA LYS A 6 40.59 -4.37 -1.51
C LYS A 6 40.37 -5.31 -2.71
N THR A 7 40.71 -6.57 -2.52
CA THR A 7 40.52 -7.62 -3.51
C THR A 7 39.06 -7.81 -3.87
N ARG A 8 38.77 -8.26 -5.09
CA ARG A 8 37.41 -8.48 -5.63
C ARG A 8 36.50 -9.29 -4.68
N ARG A 9 37.06 -10.17 -3.85
CA ARG A 9 36.36 -10.97 -2.81
C ARG A 9 35.78 -10.10 -1.66
N GLN A 10 36.38 -8.97 -1.33
CA GLN A 10 35.91 -8.10 -0.25
C GLN A 10 34.73 -7.20 -0.64
N ARG A 11 34.40 -7.09 -1.94
CA ARG A 11 33.20 -6.39 -2.43
C ARG A 11 31.95 -7.27 -2.48
N GLN A 12 32.09 -8.57 -2.26
CA GLN A 12 30.95 -9.53 -2.27
C GLN A 12 30.34 -9.79 -0.89
N MET A 13 30.77 -9.04 0.11
CA MET A 13 30.32 -9.26 1.48
C MET A 13 29.09 -8.40 1.77
N CYS A 14 27.90 -8.81 1.32
CA CYS A 14 26.63 -8.41 1.98
C CYS A 14 25.38 -9.04 1.38
N ILE A 15 25.47 -9.85 0.32
CA ILE A 15 24.29 -10.57 -0.17
C ILE A 15 24.65 -12.05 -0.18
N ARG A 16 24.30 -12.74 0.91
CA ARG A 16 24.32 -14.18 0.94
C ARG A 16 23.08 -14.63 0.17
N ASP A 17 23.25 -14.85 -1.14
CA ASP A 17 22.21 -15.47 -1.94
C ASP A 17 21.88 -16.83 -1.36
N ARG A 18 20.61 -17.06 -1.06
CA ARG A 18 20.10 -18.41 -0.90
C ARG A 18 20.13 -19.06 -2.27
N GLU A 19 20.63 -20.30 -2.37
CA GLU A 19 20.83 -21.01 -3.63
C GLU A 19 19.54 -21.19 -4.47
N ASP A 20 18.35 -20.97 -3.88
CA ASP A 20 17.03 -21.09 -4.49
C ASP A 20 16.31 -19.74 -4.73
N THR A 21 17.04 -18.65 -4.94
CA THR A 21 16.40 -17.34 -5.14
C THR A 21 16.43 -16.92 -6.59
N ASP A 22 15.28 -16.88 -7.25
CA ASP A 22 15.12 -16.32 -8.59
C ASP A 22 15.49 -14.84 -8.59
N ARG A 23 16.53 -14.48 -9.33
CA ARG A 23 16.98 -13.09 -9.48
C ARG A 23 16.32 -12.44 -10.68
N VAL A 24 15.43 -11.50 -10.40
CA VAL A 24 14.88 -10.60 -11.41
C VAL A 24 15.50 -9.21 -11.22
N SER A 25 16.05 -8.63 -12.27
CA SER A 25 16.76 -7.34 -12.21
C SER A 25 16.28 -6.36 -13.28
N GLY A 26 16.59 -5.08 -13.07
CA GLY A 26 16.32 -4.03 -14.07
C GLY A 26 14.82 -3.77 -14.27
N ARG A 27 14.44 -3.51 -15.53
CA ARG A 27 13.07 -3.14 -15.90
C ARG A 27 12.05 -4.24 -15.61
N ALA A 28 12.45 -5.51 -15.73
CA ALA A 28 11.56 -6.64 -15.44
C ALA A 28 11.18 -6.70 -13.94
N ALA A 29 12.15 -6.47 -13.06
CA ALA A 29 11.89 -6.40 -11.62
C ALA A 29 10.95 -5.23 -11.27
N LEU A 30 11.15 -4.05 -11.86
CA LEU A 30 10.28 -2.90 -11.65
C LEU A 30 8.82 -3.22 -12.05
N VAL A 31 8.63 -3.80 -13.22
CA VAL A 31 7.29 -4.19 -13.72
C VAL A 31 6.67 -5.26 -12.82
N GLY A 32 7.44 -6.26 -12.39
CA GLY A 32 7.00 -7.32 -11.48
C GLY A 32 6.52 -6.76 -10.15
N ASN A 33 7.31 -5.86 -9.56
CA ASN A 33 6.99 -5.22 -8.29
C ASN A 33 5.69 -4.40 -8.37
N VAL A 34 5.52 -3.60 -9.44
CA VAL A 34 4.29 -2.83 -9.62
C VAL A 34 3.09 -3.73 -9.86
N LYS A 35 3.22 -4.81 -10.64
CA LYS A 35 2.14 -5.79 -10.83
C LYS A 35 1.72 -6.45 -9.52
N ALA A 36 2.67 -6.81 -8.66
CA ALA A 36 2.38 -7.38 -7.36
C ALA A 36 1.60 -6.40 -6.45
N ALA A 37 1.99 -5.13 -6.41
CA ALA A 37 1.27 -4.10 -5.67
C ALA A 37 -0.16 -3.88 -6.23
N LEU A 38 -0.32 -3.88 -7.55
CA LEU A 38 -1.63 -3.76 -8.20
C LEU A 38 -2.53 -4.96 -7.92
N ALA A 39 -1.98 -6.17 -7.86
CA ALA A 39 -2.74 -7.37 -7.51
C ALA A 39 -3.29 -7.29 -6.08
N VAL A 40 -2.48 -6.85 -5.12
CA VAL A 40 -2.91 -6.62 -3.72
C VAL A 40 -4.01 -5.57 -3.67
N SER A 41 -3.86 -4.45 -4.37
CA SER A 41 -4.88 -3.40 -4.45
C SER A 41 -6.18 -3.92 -5.10
N GLY A 42 -6.08 -4.73 -6.15
CA GLY A 42 -7.23 -5.36 -6.80
C GLY A 42 -8.04 -6.24 -5.87
N ALA A 43 -7.38 -6.96 -4.97
CA ALA A 43 -8.05 -7.83 -4.00
C ALA A 43 -8.94 -7.04 -3.02
N VAL A 44 -8.54 -5.82 -2.63
CA VAL A 44 -9.28 -5.02 -1.62
C VAL A 44 -10.10 -3.87 -2.21
N ARG A 45 -9.89 -3.52 -3.48
CA ARG A 45 -10.54 -2.36 -4.11
C ARG A 45 -12.07 -2.39 -4.03
N SER A 46 -12.66 -3.58 -4.16
CA SER A 46 -14.12 -3.75 -4.13
C SER A 46 -14.74 -3.62 -2.74
N THR A 47 -13.94 -3.57 -1.68
CA THR A 47 -14.43 -3.36 -0.31
C THR A 47 -14.53 -1.88 0.07
N LEU A 48 -13.95 -0.97 -0.74
CA LEU A 48 -13.91 0.45 -0.43
C LEU A 48 -15.26 1.14 -0.67
N GLY A 49 -15.62 1.99 0.28
CA GLY A 49 -16.71 2.94 0.16
C GLY A 49 -18.09 2.41 0.57
N PRO A 50 -19.15 3.26 0.45
CA PRO A 50 -20.49 2.94 0.98
C PRO A 50 -21.19 1.81 0.22
N ARG A 51 -20.70 1.46 -0.97
CA ARG A 51 -21.16 0.31 -1.78
C ARG A 51 -20.10 -0.81 -1.79
N GLY A 52 -19.15 -0.77 -0.86
CA GLY A 52 -18.15 -1.81 -0.73
C GLY A 52 -18.78 -3.17 -0.48
N MET A 53 -18.26 -4.18 -1.16
CA MET A 53 -18.72 -5.58 -1.01
C MET A 53 -17.87 -6.29 0.03
N ASP A 54 -18.51 -7.13 0.82
CA ASP A 54 -17.79 -8.02 1.73
C ASP A 54 -17.05 -9.10 0.95
N LYS A 55 -15.94 -9.54 1.48
CA LYS A 55 -15.13 -10.66 0.95
C LYS A 55 -15.37 -11.90 1.81
N MET A 56 -15.60 -13.01 1.15
CA MET A 56 -15.61 -14.33 1.79
C MET A 56 -14.20 -14.91 1.68
N LEU A 57 -13.61 -15.19 2.82
CA LEU A 57 -12.31 -15.82 2.97
C LEU A 57 -12.53 -17.25 3.49
N ILE A 58 -11.82 -18.20 2.89
CA ILE A 58 -11.84 -19.59 3.32
C ILE A 58 -10.42 -19.94 3.72
N ASP A 59 -10.21 -20.30 4.97
CA ASP A 59 -8.91 -20.73 5.48
C ASP A 59 -8.63 -22.21 5.09
N ASP A 60 -7.40 -22.65 5.24
CA ASP A 60 -6.96 -24.03 4.92
C ASP A 60 -7.77 -25.08 5.71
N ASP A 61 -8.24 -24.73 6.90
CA ASP A 61 -9.09 -25.57 7.75
C ASP A 61 -10.58 -25.55 7.34
N GLY A 62 -10.93 -24.88 6.23
CA GLY A 62 -12.30 -24.74 5.74
C GLY A 62 -13.16 -23.74 6.54
N LYS A 63 -12.56 -22.97 7.44
CA LYS A 63 -13.27 -21.93 8.19
C LYS A 63 -13.59 -20.75 7.29
N ILE A 64 -14.86 -20.34 7.28
CA ILE A 64 -15.34 -19.21 6.48
C ILE A 64 -15.34 -17.96 7.35
N MET A 65 -14.73 -16.88 6.84
CA MET A 65 -14.76 -15.53 7.40
C MET A 65 -15.30 -14.56 6.36
N ILE A 66 -16.27 -13.73 6.75
CA ILE A 66 -16.80 -12.67 5.88
C ILE A 66 -16.38 -11.34 6.48
N THR A 67 -15.69 -10.52 5.68
CA THR A 67 -15.19 -9.23 6.09
C THR A 67 -15.12 -8.24 4.92
N ASN A 68 -15.24 -6.95 5.22
CA ASN A 68 -14.96 -5.87 4.27
C ASN A 68 -13.70 -5.07 4.65
N ASP A 69 -13.06 -5.43 5.75
CA ASP A 69 -11.83 -4.79 6.16
C ASP A 69 -10.64 -5.25 5.30
N GLY A 70 -10.02 -4.28 4.63
CA GLY A 70 -8.88 -4.55 3.73
C GLY A 70 -7.67 -5.14 4.45
N ALA A 71 -7.41 -4.75 5.70
CA ALA A 71 -6.30 -5.30 6.47
C ALA A 71 -6.53 -6.79 6.75
N THR A 72 -7.71 -7.16 7.23
CA THR A 72 -8.10 -8.55 7.48
C THR A 72 -8.06 -9.41 6.21
N VAL A 73 -8.55 -8.88 5.08
CA VAL A 73 -8.49 -9.57 3.77
C VAL A 73 -7.04 -9.89 3.39
N LEU A 74 -6.14 -8.93 3.59
CA LEU A 74 -4.74 -9.09 3.22
C LEU A 74 -3.93 -9.95 4.20
N GLU A 75 -4.33 -9.99 5.46
CA GLU A 75 -3.72 -10.89 6.44
C GLU A 75 -4.00 -12.37 6.13
N ALA A 76 -5.22 -12.66 5.69
CA ALA A 76 -5.61 -14.00 5.27
C ALA A 76 -5.00 -14.38 3.92
N ALA A 77 -4.57 -13.40 3.10
CA ALA A 77 -3.92 -13.67 1.83
C ALA A 77 -2.47 -14.11 2.06
N LYS A 78 -2.16 -15.37 1.75
CA LYS A 78 -0.79 -15.91 1.77
C LYS A 78 -0.02 -15.36 0.57
N VAL A 79 0.65 -14.22 0.76
CA VAL A 79 1.37 -13.54 -0.31
C VAL A 79 2.87 -13.77 -0.15
N GLU A 80 3.50 -14.38 -1.14
CA GLU A 80 4.93 -14.69 -1.14
C GLU A 80 5.79 -13.54 -1.70
N HIS A 81 5.22 -12.71 -2.60
CA HIS A 81 5.98 -11.68 -3.28
C HIS A 81 6.43 -10.56 -2.33
N PRO A 82 7.74 -10.23 -2.24
CA PRO A 82 8.27 -9.27 -1.25
C PRO A 82 7.61 -7.89 -1.32
N THR A 83 7.38 -7.37 -2.53
CA THR A 83 6.73 -6.05 -2.71
C THR A 83 5.27 -6.08 -2.21
N ALA A 84 4.55 -7.16 -2.43
CA ALA A 84 3.20 -7.28 -1.93
C ALA A 84 3.18 -7.34 -0.39
N GLN A 85 4.15 -8.02 0.23
CA GLN A 85 4.33 -8.00 1.69
C GLN A 85 4.58 -6.58 2.23
N LEU A 86 5.41 -5.77 1.55
CA LEU A 86 5.64 -4.37 1.93
C LEU A 86 4.36 -3.52 1.84
N VAL A 87 3.52 -3.75 0.82
CA VAL A 87 2.23 -3.06 0.69
C VAL A 87 1.29 -3.44 1.84
N ILE A 88 1.23 -4.71 2.20
CA ILE A 88 0.44 -5.22 3.33
C ILE A 88 0.96 -4.63 4.65
N GLU A 89 2.26 -4.59 4.85
CA GLU A 89 2.88 -4.00 6.04
C GLU A 89 2.56 -2.50 6.16
N THR A 90 2.56 -1.78 5.04
CA THR A 90 2.16 -0.36 5.01
C THR A 90 0.71 -0.17 5.47
N SER A 91 -0.21 -1.05 5.05
CA SER A 91 -1.60 -1.05 5.49
C SER A 91 -1.72 -1.34 7.00
N LYS A 92 -0.98 -2.32 7.51
CA LYS A 92 -0.94 -2.64 8.95
C LYS A 92 -0.42 -1.48 9.78
N ASN A 93 0.57 -0.75 9.28
CA ASN A 93 1.09 0.44 9.96
C ASN A 93 0.05 1.56 9.98
N GLN A 94 -0.70 1.77 8.90
CA GLN A 94 -1.81 2.71 8.86
C GLN A 94 -2.89 2.34 9.89
N ASP A 95 -3.25 1.06 10.00
CA ASP A 95 -4.20 0.58 10.99
C ASP A 95 -3.73 0.86 12.42
N LYS A 96 -2.46 0.58 12.73
CA LYS A 96 -1.88 0.86 14.05
C LYS A 96 -1.91 2.34 14.43
N LEU A 97 -1.70 3.23 13.44
CA LEU A 97 -1.61 4.68 13.66
C LEU A 97 -2.99 5.36 13.75
N ALA A 98 -3.87 5.04 12.83
CA ALA A 98 -5.12 5.78 12.64
C ALA A 98 -6.38 4.92 12.85
N ARG A 99 -6.27 3.60 12.89
CA ARG A 99 -7.40 2.65 12.94
C ARG A 99 -8.41 2.82 11.81
N ASP A 100 -8.00 3.47 10.74
CA ASP A 100 -8.82 3.76 9.57
C ASP A 100 -7.96 4.01 8.33
N GLY A 101 -8.57 3.91 7.13
CA GLY A 101 -7.93 4.23 5.87
C GLY A 101 -6.99 3.15 5.32
N THR A 102 -7.01 1.93 5.84
CA THR A 102 -6.18 0.79 5.41
C THR A 102 -6.33 0.51 3.92
N THR A 103 -7.55 0.30 3.46
CA THR A 103 -7.88 0.05 2.05
C THR A 103 -7.53 1.24 1.15
N THR A 104 -7.82 2.46 1.60
CA THR A 104 -7.50 3.70 0.87
C THR A 104 -6.00 3.85 0.64
N THR A 105 -5.20 3.60 1.68
CA THR A 105 -3.73 3.65 1.61
C THR A 105 -3.18 2.70 0.54
N ILE A 106 -3.68 1.46 0.49
CA ILE A 106 -3.25 0.47 -0.50
C ILE A 106 -3.60 0.90 -1.92
N ILE A 107 -4.82 1.41 -2.11
CA ILE A 107 -5.29 1.84 -3.44
C ILE A 107 -4.46 3.04 -3.93
N ILE A 108 -4.24 4.05 -3.08
CA ILE A 108 -3.41 5.22 -3.43
C ILE A 108 -1.99 4.77 -3.76
N LEU A 109 -1.37 3.93 -2.93
CA LEU A 109 -0.03 3.42 -3.15
C LEU A 109 0.09 2.69 -4.50
N ALA A 110 -0.85 1.80 -4.79
CA ALA A 110 -0.86 1.04 -6.04
C ALA A 110 -1.05 1.94 -7.27
N GLU A 111 -1.91 2.95 -7.20
CA GLU A 111 -2.13 3.91 -8.29
C GLU A 111 -0.90 4.82 -8.51
N LEU A 112 -0.25 5.26 -7.44
CA LEU A 112 1.01 6.00 -7.54
C LEU A 112 2.11 5.16 -8.20
N LEU A 113 2.24 3.88 -7.83
CA LEU A 113 3.19 2.97 -8.45
C LEU A 113 2.87 2.70 -9.92
N ARG A 114 1.60 2.55 -10.28
CA ARG A 114 1.16 2.39 -11.67
C ARG A 114 1.56 3.60 -12.51
N ASN A 115 1.23 4.80 -12.05
CA ASN A 115 1.58 6.04 -12.73
C ASN A 115 3.11 6.24 -12.82
N ALA A 116 3.86 5.90 -11.75
CA ALA A 116 5.31 5.94 -11.77
C ALA A 116 5.91 5.00 -12.82
N LEU A 117 5.31 3.82 -13.01
CA LEU A 117 5.74 2.88 -14.06
C LEU A 117 5.53 3.47 -15.46
N GLU A 118 4.38 4.10 -15.70
CA GLU A 118 4.07 4.75 -16.98
C GLU A 118 5.03 5.91 -17.26
N LEU A 119 5.28 6.77 -16.27
CA LEU A 119 6.25 7.86 -16.36
C LEU A 119 7.68 7.35 -16.63
N THR A 120 8.06 6.25 -15.99
CA THR A 120 9.36 5.62 -16.25
C THR A 120 9.45 5.05 -17.66
N ARG A 121 8.36 4.51 -18.19
CA ARG A 121 8.28 4.04 -19.59
C ARG A 121 8.38 5.19 -20.59
N SER A 122 7.88 6.37 -20.25
CA SER A 122 8.02 7.58 -21.08
C SER A 122 9.40 8.22 -21.01
N GLY A 123 10.34 7.66 -20.23
CA GLY A 123 11.73 8.09 -20.16
C GLY A 123 12.09 8.96 -18.95
N LEU A 124 11.15 9.20 -18.03
CA LEU A 124 11.46 9.92 -16.80
C LEU A 124 12.25 9.04 -15.83
N HIS A 125 13.29 9.63 -15.25
CA HIS A 125 14.09 8.93 -14.25
C HIS A 125 13.31 8.74 -12.94
N PRO A 126 13.37 7.57 -12.28
CA PRO A 126 12.65 7.30 -11.03
C PRO A 126 12.90 8.34 -9.93
N THR A 127 14.12 8.86 -9.81
CA THR A 127 14.46 9.91 -8.83
C THR A 127 13.64 11.18 -9.05
N THR A 128 13.42 11.58 -10.31
CA THR A 128 12.60 12.78 -10.64
C THR A 128 11.15 12.56 -10.25
N ILE A 129 10.62 11.34 -10.46
CA ILE A 129 9.26 10.98 -10.06
C ILE A 129 9.12 11.04 -8.53
N ILE A 130 10.09 10.50 -7.79
CA ILE A 130 10.12 10.56 -6.31
C ILE A 130 10.12 12.01 -5.82
N GLN A 131 10.96 12.87 -6.40
CA GLN A 131 10.98 14.29 -6.05
C GLN A 131 9.64 14.99 -6.34
N GLY A 132 8.99 14.62 -7.44
CA GLY A 132 7.64 15.11 -7.77
C GLY A 132 6.62 14.70 -6.72
N TYR A 133 6.63 13.44 -6.29
CA TYR A 133 5.73 12.95 -5.24
C TYR A 133 5.98 13.61 -3.88
N GLN A 134 7.25 13.85 -3.51
CA GLN A 134 7.58 14.57 -2.27
C GLN A 134 7.04 16.00 -2.27
N LYS A 135 7.23 16.75 -3.37
CA LYS A 135 6.65 18.10 -3.51
C LYS A 135 5.13 18.10 -3.47
N SER A 136 4.51 17.13 -4.15
CA SER A 136 3.05 16.97 -4.13
C SER A 136 2.52 16.68 -2.73
N LEU A 137 3.23 15.86 -1.95
CA LEU A 137 2.87 15.58 -0.56
C LEU A 137 2.86 16.84 0.30
N GLU A 138 3.87 17.71 0.16
CA GLU A 138 3.92 18.99 0.90
C GLU A 138 2.75 19.90 0.55
N ILE A 139 2.38 19.97 -0.74
CA ILE A 139 1.23 20.75 -1.20
C ILE A 139 -0.07 20.16 -0.64
N CYS A 140 -0.26 18.84 -0.79
CA CYS A 140 -1.46 18.17 -0.30
C CYS A 140 -1.65 18.34 1.21
N ARG A 141 -0.58 18.29 2.00
CA ARG A 141 -0.66 18.53 3.46
C ARG A 141 -1.17 19.93 3.77
N LYS A 142 -0.62 20.97 3.12
CA LYS A 142 -1.06 22.35 3.32
C LYS A 142 -2.52 22.55 2.92
N GLU A 143 -2.93 21.97 1.81
CA GLU A 143 -4.33 22.04 1.35
C GLU A 143 -5.28 21.31 2.30
N LEU A 144 -4.91 20.13 2.80
CA LEU A 144 -5.71 19.42 3.79
C LEU A 144 -5.86 20.21 5.08
N ASP A 145 -4.80 20.84 5.56
CA ASP A 145 -4.86 21.69 6.76
C ASP A 145 -5.78 22.92 6.53
N SER A 146 -5.77 23.48 5.32
CA SER A 146 -6.65 24.62 4.97
C SER A 146 -8.13 24.22 4.84
N LEU A 147 -8.40 22.99 4.41
CA LEU A 147 -9.74 22.46 4.22
C LEU A 147 -10.33 21.88 5.51
N ALA A 148 -9.50 21.59 6.51
CA ALA A 148 -9.92 21.02 7.77
C ALA A 148 -10.86 21.99 8.50
N LYS A 149 -12.03 21.47 8.89
CA LYS A 149 -13.01 22.24 9.67
C LYS A 149 -13.01 21.73 11.11
N PRO A 150 -12.94 22.62 12.10
CA PRO A 150 -13.07 22.23 13.51
C PRO A 150 -14.48 21.69 13.78
N ILE A 151 -14.56 20.69 14.63
CA ILE A 151 -15.83 20.18 15.13
C ILE A 151 -16.38 21.23 16.12
N ALA A 152 -17.48 21.90 15.76
CA ALA A 152 -18.06 22.96 16.56
C ALA A 152 -19.38 22.56 17.23
N SER A 153 -20.03 21.49 16.76
CA SER A 153 -21.37 21.11 17.25
C SER A 153 -21.57 19.61 17.35
N ALA A 154 -22.56 19.18 18.17
CA ALA A 154 -23.00 17.78 18.23
C ALA A 154 -23.52 17.27 16.86
N SER A 155 -24.08 18.16 16.02
CA SER A 155 -24.50 17.81 14.67
C SER A 155 -23.32 17.41 13.79
N ASP A 156 -22.17 18.04 13.93
CA ASP A 156 -20.97 17.70 13.15
C ASP A 156 -20.40 16.36 13.61
N LEU A 157 -20.45 16.11 14.92
CA LEU A 157 -20.06 14.81 15.49
C LEU A 157 -20.95 13.69 14.95
N ASN A 158 -22.26 13.88 14.87
CA ASN A 158 -23.19 12.90 14.33
C ASN A 158 -22.91 12.61 12.84
N LYS A 159 -22.51 13.60 12.05
CA LYS A 159 -22.10 13.39 10.64
C LYS A 159 -20.85 12.51 10.55
N ILE A 160 -19.86 12.74 11.41
CA ILE A 160 -18.62 11.96 11.46
C ILE A 160 -18.92 10.52 11.87
N ILE A 161 -19.72 10.33 12.92
CA ILE A 161 -20.17 9.02 13.37
C ILE A 161 -20.92 8.28 12.25
N GLY A 162 -21.88 8.96 11.60
CA GLY A 162 -22.63 8.40 10.49
C GLY A 162 -21.75 7.99 9.30
N THR A 163 -20.67 8.72 9.03
CA THR A 163 -19.70 8.37 7.98
C THR A 163 -18.85 7.16 8.40
N SER A 164 -18.42 7.10 9.66
CA SER A 164 -17.56 6.03 10.19
C SER A 164 -18.31 4.68 10.29
N ILE A 165 -19.56 4.71 10.77
CA ILE A 165 -20.38 3.50 10.92
C ILE A 165 -20.91 3.00 9.57
N GLY A 166 -20.99 3.90 8.59
CA GLY A 166 -21.56 3.62 7.26
C GLY A 166 -23.08 3.48 7.27
N LYS A 167 -23.69 3.57 6.09
CA LYS A 167 -25.15 3.42 5.93
C LYS A 167 -25.66 2.00 6.15
N LYS A 168 -24.82 1.04 6.51
CA LYS A 168 -25.20 -0.37 6.73
C LYS A 168 -26.20 -0.57 7.89
N ILE A 169 -26.29 0.39 8.83
CA ILE A 169 -27.18 0.29 10.00
C ILE A 169 -28.56 0.88 9.74
N ASN A 170 -28.75 1.68 8.69
CA ASN A 170 -30.04 2.36 8.43
C ASN A 170 -30.96 1.63 7.46
N SER A 171 -30.74 0.35 7.17
CA SER A 171 -31.61 -0.49 6.33
C SER A 171 -32.32 -1.59 7.12
N SER A 172 -32.51 -1.38 8.42
CA SER A 172 -33.36 -2.24 9.30
C SER A 172 -34.62 -1.49 9.69
#